data_ab0e95a863c9d077e3f1777b63304e7b
#
_entry.id   ab0e95a863c9d077e3f1777b63304e7b
#
_cell.length_a   1.000
_cell.length_b   1.000
_cell.length_c   1.000
_cell.angle_alpha   90.00
_cell.angle_beta   90.00
_cell.angle_gamma   90.00
#
_symmetry.space_group_name_H-M   'P 1'
#
loop_
_entity.id
_entity.type
_entity.pdbx_description
1 polymer ?
#
loop_
_entity_poly.entity_id
_entity_poly.type
_entity_poly.pdbx_seq_one_letter_code
_entity_poly.pdbx_strand_id
1 'polypeptide(L)'
;MADHIDVPTALGDNAARQLANATKTVPQLSTISPRWLVHLLQWLPVEAGIYRLNKVKNPRDVRVACSQRDESELPQTFVDYDEAPREYFLNAVTTILDVHTRVSDLYSSPHDQIKEQLRLTVETIKERQESELINNPDYGLLANVSDEQRISTLTGAPTPDDLDDLITKVWKEPGFFLAHPLAIAAFGRECTRRGVPPPTVSLFGSQFLTWRGIPLIPSDKVPVEDGKTKILLLRTGEKRQGVVGLFQPGLAGEQSPGLSVRFMGINRNAIASYLISLYCSLAVLTEDALAVLDDVEIGKYHDYPDTYK
;
A
#
# COMPACT_ATOMS: atom_id res chain seq x y z
N MET A 1 -12.46 34.79 -29.04
CA MET A 1 -12.69 34.59 -27.61
C MET A 1 -11.58 33.66 -27.13
N ALA A 2 -10.58 34.21 -26.47
CA ALA A 2 -9.49 33.37 -25.92
C ALA A 2 -10.04 32.70 -24.65
N ASP A 3 -10.11 31.39 -24.65
CA ASP A 3 -10.41 30.61 -23.45
C ASP A 3 -9.38 31.00 -22.37
N HIS A 4 -9.84 31.73 -21.38
CA HIS A 4 -9.12 31.93 -20.14
C HIS A 4 -9.04 30.54 -19.49
N ILE A 5 -7.95 29.84 -19.73
CA ILE A 5 -7.57 28.69 -18.90
C ILE A 5 -7.31 29.30 -17.52
N ASP A 6 -8.23 29.06 -16.61
CA ASP A 6 -8.10 29.43 -15.21
C ASP A 6 -6.95 28.59 -14.63
N VAL A 7 -5.74 29.16 -14.69
CA VAL A 7 -4.56 28.52 -14.08
C VAL A 7 -4.79 28.55 -12.57
N PRO A 8 -4.99 27.40 -11.92
CA PRO A 8 -5.25 27.38 -10.51
C PRO A 8 -4.09 28.05 -9.76
N THR A 9 -4.39 29.09 -9.01
CA THR A 9 -3.41 29.71 -8.12
C THR A 9 -3.04 28.71 -7.04
N ALA A 10 -1.76 28.40 -6.88
CA ALA A 10 -1.27 27.43 -5.90
C ALA A 10 -1.72 27.79 -4.47
N LEU A 11 -1.89 29.09 -4.18
CA LEU A 11 -2.40 29.59 -2.93
C LEU A 11 -3.10 30.93 -3.15
N GLY A 12 -4.37 31.04 -2.77
CA GLY A 12 -5.09 32.33 -2.80
C GLY A 12 -4.58 33.28 -1.70
N ASP A 13 -4.70 34.60 -1.92
CA ASP A 13 -4.20 35.63 -1.02
C ASP A 13 -4.65 35.47 0.45
N ASN A 14 -5.91 35.09 0.67
CA ASN A 14 -6.45 34.88 2.02
C ASN A 14 -5.81 33.67 2.70
N ALA A 15 -5.61 32.57 1.98
CA ALA A 15 -4.97 31.36 2.50
C ALA A 15 -3.48 31.59 2.77
N ALA A 16 -2.77 32.32 1.88
CA ALA A 16 -1.39 32.69 2.06
C ALA A 16 -1.22 33.57 3.31
N ARG A 17 -2.11 34.54 3.51
CA ARG A 17 -2.12 35.43 4.68
C ARG A 17 -2.37 34.68 5.98
N GLN A 18 -3.31 33.72 5.98
CA GLN A 18 -3.57 32.88 7.15
C GLN A 18 -2.37 31.98 7.48
N LEU A 19 -1.74 31.39 6.48
CA LEU A 19 -0.57 30.54 6.67
C LEU A 19 0.62 31.33 7.22
N ALA A 20 0.88 32.55 6.70
CA ALA A 20 1.94 33.43 7.18
C ALA A 20 1.75 33.83 8.64
N ASN A 21 0.53 33.96 9.11
CA ASN A 21 0.21 34.32 10.50
C ASN A 21 0.11 33.09 11.43
N ALA A 22 0.19 31.88 10.93
CA ALA A 22 0.12 30.68 11.75
C ALA A 22 1.41 30.49 12.56
N THR A 23 1.27 30.28 13.87
CA THR A 23 2.40 29.96 14.75
C THR A 23 2.87 28.51 14.61
N LYS A 24 2.02 27.62 14.09
CA LYS A 24 2.31 26.22 13.82
C LYS A 24 1.43 25.73 12.69
N THR A 25 2.05 25.29 11.61
CA THR A 25 1.33 24.68 10.49
C THR A 25 1.08 23.22 10.78
N VAL A 26 -0.19 22.82 10.84
CA VAL A 26 -0.60 21.43 10.91
C VAL A 26 -1.01 21.01 9.51
N PRO A 27 -0.61 19.82 9.00
CA PRO A 27 -1.13 19.30 7.76
C PRO A 27 -2.65 19.18 7.87
N GLN A 28 -3.37 19.94 7.05
CA GLN A 28 -4.85 19.99 7.09
C GLN A 28 -5.47 19.18 5.95
N LEU A 29 -4.73 18.23 5.38
CA LEU A 29 -5.32 17.31 4.44
C LEU A 29 -6.15 16.29 5.23
N SER A 30 -7.47 16.39 5.12
CA SER A 30 -8.40 15.43 5.72
C SER A 30 -8.19 13.98 5.21
N THR A 31 -7.44 13.84 4.13
CA THR A 31 -7.14 12.58 3.44
C THR A 31 -5.78 11.98 3.79
N ILE A 32 -4.98 12.61 4.66
CA ILE A 32 -3.70 12.02 5.10
C ILE A 32 -3.97 10.84 6.01
N SER A 33 -3.56 9.66 5.55
CA SER A 33 -3.63 8.41 6.29
C SER A 33 -2.25 8.04 6.88
N PRO A 34 -2.18 7.07 7.81
CA PRO A 34 -0.90 6.57 8.32
C PRO A 34 -0.07 5.81 7.28
N ARG A 35 -0.63 5.43 6.14
CA ARG A 35 0.04 4.69 5.04
C ARG A 35 0.80 3.45 5.53
N TRP A 36 0.12 2.64 6.31
CA TRP A 36 0.72 1.48 6.96
C TRP A 36 1.33 0.48 5.98
N LEU A 37 0.70 0.26 4.82
CA LEU A 37 1.24 -0.65 3.81
C LEU A 37 2.64 -0.19 3.37
N VAL A 38 2.82 1.10 3.07
CA VAL A 38 4.12 1.67 2.66
C VAL A 38 5.18 1.49 3.74
N HIS A 39 4.80 1.60 5.03
CA HIS A 39 5.73 1.42 6.15
C HIS A 39 6.07 -0.04 6.46
N LEU A 40 5.16 -0.97 6.19
CA LEU A 40 5.32 -2.39 6.51
C LEU A 40 6.00 -3.20 5.40
N LEU A 41 6.01 -2.69 4.17
CA LEU A 41 6.71 -3.32 3.05
C LEU A 41 8.24 -3.15 3.19
N GLN A 42 8.96 -4.22 2.85
CA GLN A 42 10.38 -4.10 2.56
C GLN A 42 10.55 -3.52 1.16
N TRP A 43 11.31 -2.43 1.04
CA TRP A 43 11.56 -1.77 -0.23
C TRP A 43 12.89 -2.22 -0.82
N LEU A 44 12.88 -2.61 -2.11
CA LEU A 44 14.04 -3.02 -2.87
C LEU A 44 14.34 -1.98 -3.96
N PRO A 45 15.63 -1.57 -4.11
CA PRO A 45 16.03 -0.73 -5.22
C PRO A 45 16.01 -1.53 -6.52
N VAL A 46 15.50 -0.92 -7.60
CA VAL A 46 15.45 -1.53 -8.92
C VAL A 46 16.16 -0.62 -9.90
N GLU A 47 17.25 -1.12 -10.46
CA GLU A 47 17.96 -0.44 -11.54
C GLU A 47 17.29 -0.73 -12.88
N ALA A 48 17.31 0.24 -13.80
CA ALA A 48 16.71 0.14 -15.13
C ALA A 48 15.19 -0.11 -15.16
N GLY A 49 14.47 0.16 -14.06
CA GLY A 49 13.01 0.18 -14.04
C GLY A 49 12.29 -1.16 -14.12
N ILE A 50 13.00 -2.29 -14.15
CA ILE A 50 12.43 -3.64 -14.29
C ILE A 50 13.01 -4.58 -13.24
N TYR A 51 12.12 -5.18 -12.44
CA TYR A 51 12.48 -6.28 -11.54
C TYR A 51 12.06 -7.61 -12.16
N ARG A 52 13.00 -8.53 -12.35
CA ARG A 52 12.77 -9.84 -12.95
C ARG A 52 12.82 -10.94 -11.91
N LEU A 53 11.78 -11.76 -11.89
CA LEU A 53 11.66 -12.90 -11.01
C LEU A 53 11.73 -14.20 -11.81
N ASN A 54 12.83 -14.95 -11.67
CA ASN A 54 12.96 -16.27 -12.26
C ASN A 54 12.19 -17.29 -11.43
N LYS A 55 11.45 -18.16 -12.09
CA LYS A 55 10.75 -19.29 -11.47
C LYS A 55 11.42 -20.59 -11.90
N VAL A 56 11.50 -21.55 -10.98
CA VAL A 56 11.87 -22.93 -11.29
C VAL A 56 10.66 -23.60 -11.96
N LYS A 57 10.87 -24.22 -13.13
CA LYS A 57 9.81 -24.78 -13.96
C LYS A 57 9.04 -25.89 -13.24
N ASN A 58 9.74 -26.82 -12.61
CA ASN A 58 9.16 -27.94 -11.89
C ASN A 58 9.94 -28.22 -10.58
N PRO A 59 9.68 -27.47 -9.50
CA PRO A 59 10.43 -27.64 -8.24
C PRO A 59 10.19 -29.02 -7.58
N ARG A 60 9.14 -29.75 -7.96
CA ARG A 60 8.83 -31.12 -7.47
C ARG A 60 9.59 -32.22 -8.19
N ASP A 61 10.21 -31.93 -9.34
CA ASP A 61 10.91 -32.93 -10.15
C ASP A 61 12.36 -33.14 -9.68
N VAL A 62 12.80 -32.43 -8.63
CA VAL A 62 14.10 -32.65 -8.01
C VAL A 62 14.09 -34.01 -7.31
N ARG A 63 14.82 -34.97 -7.89
CA ARG A 63 14.95 -36.31 -7.34
C ARG A 63 16.01 -36.33 -6.24
N VAL A 64 15.66 -36.87 -5.08
CA VAL A 64 16.53 -36.93 -3.90
C VAL A 64 16.62 -38.36 -3.40
N ALA A 65 17.84 -38.85 -3.11
CA ALA A 65 18.03 -40.14 -2.44
C ALA A 65 17.95 -39.95 -0.92
N CYS A 66 17.12 -40.75 -0.26
CA CYS A 66 16.91 -40.68 1.19
C CYS A 66 17.60 -41.80 1.99
N SER A 67 18.27 -42.76 1.32
CA SER A 67 18.96 -43.86 1.97
C SER A 67 20.44 -43.87 1.63
N GLN A 68 21.31 -44.07 2.64
CA GLN A 68 22.76 -44.25 2.47
C GLN A 68 23.19 -45.73 2.53
N ARG A 69 22.22 -46.68 2.58
CA ARG A 69 22.51 -48.09 2.81
C ARG A 69 22.75 -48.92 1.54
N ASP A 70 22.35 -48.39 0.40
CA ASP A 70 22.51 -49.06 -0.88
C ASP A 70 23.57 -48.36 -1.71
N GLU A 71 24.52 -49.11 -2.27
CA GLU A 71 25.48 -48.63 -3.25
C GLU A 71 24.90 -48.32 -4.62
N SER A 72 23.60 -47.92 -4.64
CA SER A 72 22.87 -47.55 -5.87
C SER A 72 23.39 -46.22 -6.40
N GLU A 73 23.39 -46.04 -7.70
CA GLU A 73 23.69 -44.75 -8.33
C GLU A 73 22.76 -43.67 -7.79
N LEU A 74 23.36 -42.52 -7.42
CA LEU A 74 22.63 -41.37 -6.95
C LEU A 74 21.74 -40.83 -8.09
N PRO A 75 20.50 -40.36 -7.78
CA PRO A 75 19.61 -39.81 -8.78
C PRO A 75 20.19 -38.53 -9.37
N GLN A 76 20.26 -38.48 -10.70
CA GLN A 76 20.60 -37.25 -11.40
C GLN A 76 19.37 -36.37 -11.54
N THR A 77 19.51 -35.10 -11.21
CA THR A 77 18.45 -34.11 -11.35
C THR A 77 18.98 -32.81 -11.92
N PHE A 78 18.16 -32.10 -12.67
CA PHE A 78 18.46 -30.78 -13.19
C PHE A 78 17.36 -29.83 -12.72
N VAL A 79 17.76 -28.63 -12.31
CA VAL A 79 16.83 -27.54 -12.00
C VAL A 79 16.70 -26.68 -13.26
N ASP A 80 15.53 -26.70 -13.85
CA ASP A 80 15.21 -25.94 -15.06
C ASP A 80 14.43 -24.68 -14.67
N TYR A 81 14.74 -23.56 -15.33
CA TYR A 81 14.05 -22.28 -15.11
C TYR A 81 12.99 -22.06 -16.16
N ASP A 82 11.98 -21.30 -15.81
CA ASP A 82 10.96 -20.84 -16.75
C ASP A 82 11.61 -19.93 -17.81
N GLU A 83 11.25 -20.14 -19.07
CA GLU A 83 11.78 -19.36 -20.20
C GLU A 83 11.25 -17.92 -20.19
N ALA A 84 10.11 -17.68 -19.54
CA ALA A 84 9.48 -16.36 -19.39
C ALA A 84 9.47 -15.91 -17.92
N PRO A 85 10.54 -15.27 -17.42
CA PRO A 85 10.56 -14.74 -16.08
C PRO A 85 9.46 -13.69 -15.93
N ARG A 86 8.83 -13.65 -14.73
CA ARG A 86 7.85 -12.62 -14.44
C ARG A 86 8.55 -11.27 -14.27
N GLU A 87 8.08 -10.28 -14.99
CA GLU A 87 8.63 -8.92 -14.97
C GLU A 87 7.67 -7.98 -14.23
N TYR A 88 8.24 -7.15 -13.35
CA TYR A 88 7.53 -6.07 -12.66
C TYR A 88 8.16 -4.74 -13.06
N PHE A 89 7.37 -3.90 -13.69
CA PHE A 89 7.80 -2.57 -14.13
C PHE A 89 7.55 -1.55 -13.03
N LEU A 90 8.49 -0.60 -12.89
CA LEU A 90 8.25 0.58 -12.09
C LEU A 90 7.23 1.49 -12.77
N ASN A 91 6.32 2.04 -12.00
CA ASN A 91 5.37 3.04 -12.45
C ASN A 91 5.67 4.39 -11.81
N ALA A 92 5.16 5.47 -12.40
CA ALA A 92 5.41 6.83 -11.93
C ALA A 92 4.11 7.52 -11.52
N VAL A 93 4.07 7.99 -10.27
CA VAL A 93 3.06 8.93 -9.79
C VAL A 93 3.66 10.33 -9.87
N THR A 94 3.17 11.14 -10.80
CA THR A 94 3.82 12.41 -11.15
C THR A 94 2.81 13.56 -11.12
N THR A 95 3.26 14.73 -10.65
CA THR A 95 2.50 15.99 -10.73
C THR A 95 3.43 17.18 -10.91
N ILE A 96 2.86 18.28 -11.39
CA ILE A 96 3.54 19.57 -11.45
C ILE A 96 2.89 20.49 -10.44
N LEU A 97 3.70 21.05 -9.53
CA LEU A 97 3.28 22.07 -8.60
C LEU A 97 3.68 23.45 -9.14
N ASP A 98 2.70 24.32 -9.31
CA ASP A 98 2.89 25.70 -9.71
C ASP A 98 2.71 26.64 -8.50
N VAL A 99 3.72 27.45 -8.20
CA VAL A 99 3.73 28.40 -7.10
C VAL A 99 3.90 29.81 -7.62
N HIS A 100 2.99 30.73 -7.25
CA HIS A 100 3.10 32.15 -7.55
C HIS A 100 4.20 32.80 -6.70
N THR A 101 5.34 33.13 -7.30
CA THR A 101 6.52 33.64 -6.56
C THR A 101 6.20 34.92 -5.79
N ARG A 102 5.49 35.86 -6.38
CA ARG A 102 5.12 37.14 -5.72
C ARG A 102 4.27 36.93 -4.48
N VAL A 103 3.33 35.98 -4.53
CA VAL A 103 2.48 35.64 -3.36
C VAL A 103 3.30 34.91 -2.32
N SER A 104 4.12 33.95 -2.71
CA SER A 104 4.98 33.21 -1.80
C SER A 104 5.96 34.14 -1.08
N ASP A 105 6.61 35.06 -1.80
CA ASP A 105 7.59 35.98 -1.25
C ASP A 105 6.96 36.96 -0.22
N LEU A 106 5.77 37.49 -0.52
CA LEU A 106 5.07 38.40 0.39
C LEU A 106 4.64 37.76 1.71
N TYR A 107 4.31 36.46 1.67
CA TYR A 107 3.73 35.74 2.82
C TYR A 107 4.65 34.62 3.36
N SER A 108 5.93 34.61 3.01
CA SER A 108 6.88 33.57 3.46
C SER A 108 7.42 33.74 4.89
N SER A 109 7.01 34.77 5.62
CA SER A 109 7.44 34.96 7.01
C SER A 109 6.23 34.80 7.95
N PRO A 110 6.29 33.95 8.98
CA PRO A 110 7.44 33.15 9.43
C PRO A 110 7.66 31.81 8.74
N HIS A 111 6.77 31.38 7.82
CA HIS A 111 6.83 30.08 7.16
C HIS A 111 7.13 30.23 5.68
N ASP A 112 8.07 29.42 5.17
CA ASP A 112 8.40 29.32 3.75
C ASP A 112 7.24 28.70 2.98
N GLN A 113 6.56 29.50 2.17
CA GLN A 113 5.37 29.10 1.42
C GLN A 113 5.69 28.02 0.34
N ILE A 114 6.84 28.12 -0.31
CA ILE A 114 7.24 27.15 -1.34
C ILE A 114 7.46 25.79 -0.68
N LYS A 115 8.18 25.76 0.42
CA LYS A 115 8.46 24.53 1.17
C LYS A 115 7.17 23.88 1.68
N GLU A 116 6.22 24.67 2.16
CA GLU A 116 4.96 24.16 2.66
C GLU A 116 4.08 23.60 1.55
N GLN A 117 4.01 24.27 0.41
CA GLN A 117 3.30 23.77 -0.79
C GLN A 117 3.90 22.45 -1.31
N LEU A 118 5.23 22.39 -1.38
CA LEU A 118 5.95 21.17 -1.74
C LEU A 118 5.65 20.03 -0.76
N ARG A 119 5.68 20.29 0.54
CA ARG A 119 5.36 19.30 1.57
C ARG A 119 3.95 18.73 1.40
N LEU A 120 2.94 19.58 1.22
CA LEU A 120 1.55 19.16 1.03
C LEU A 120 1.38 18.34 -0.25
N THR A 121 2.03 18.74 -1.34
CA THR A 121 1.97 18.00 -2.61
C THR A 121 2.65 16.63 -2.50
N VAL A 122 3.79 16.55 -1.82
CA VAL A 122 4.48 15.27 -1.54
C VAL A 122 3.60 14.34 -0.70
N GLU A 123 2.89 14.86 0.31
CA GLU A 123 1.97 14.06 1.10
C GLU A 123 0.84 13.49 0.23
N THR A 124 0.27 14.28 -0.69
CA THR A 124 -0.76 13.80 -1.63
C THR A 124 -0.23 12.70 -2.56
N ILE A 125 1.01 12.83 -3.05
CA ILE A 125 1.66 11.80 -3.88
C ILE A 125 1.84 10.50 -3.08
N LYS A 126 2.25 10.57 -1.84
CA LYS A 126 2.40 9.40 -0.95
C LYS A 126 1.06 8.72 -0.64
N GLU A 127 -0.03 9.48 -0.49
CA GLU A 127 -1.37 8.92 -0.38
C GLU A 127 -1.75 8.15 -1.66
N ARG A 128 -1.48 8.75 -2.82
CA ARG A 128 -1.70 8.09 -4.10
C ARG A 128 -0.84 6.84 -4.26
N GLN A 129 0.40 6.84 -3.76
CA GLN A 129 1.28 5.68 -3.74
C GLN A 129 0.61 4.47 -3.07
N GLU A 130 0.09 4.62 -1.85
CA GLU A 130 -0.56 3.51 -1.16
C GLU A 130 -1.80 3.02 -1.93
N SER A 131 -2.58 3.93 -2.48
CA SER A 131 -3.73 3.59 -3.33
C SER A 131 -3.32 2.78 -4.56
N GLU A 132 -2.25 3.18 -5.26
CA GLU A 132 -1.73 2.45 -6.43
C GLU A 132 -1.20 1.07 -6.04
N LEU A 133 -0.47 0.95 -4.92
CA LEU A 133 0.03 -0.35 -4.45
C LEU A 133 -1.10 -1.35 -4.15
N ILE A 134 -2.29 -0.88 -3.77
CA ILE A 134 -3.44 -1.75 -3.49
C ILE A 134 -4.24 -2.01 -4.76
N ASN A 135 -4.58 -0.96 -5.54
CA ASN A 135 -5.64 -0.98 -6.53
C ASN A 135 -5.17 -0.95 -7.99
N ASN A 136 -3.89 -0.70 -8.25
CA ASN A 136 -3.42 -0.60 -9.63
C ASN A 136 -3.68 -1.90 -10.40
N PRO A 137 -4.25 -1.86 -11.64
CA PRO A 137 -4.61 -3.05 -12.40
C PRO A 137 -3.40 -3.87 -12.86
N ASP A 138 -2.22 -3.26 -12.96
CA ASP A 138 -1.03 -3.93 -13.50
C ASP A 138 -0.18 -4.55 -12.37
N TYR A 139 0.07 -3.80 -11.29
CA TYR A 139 0.98 -4.22 -10.22
C TYR A 139 0.36 -4.18 -8.80
N GLY A 140 -0.87 -3.71 -8.65
CA GLY A 140 -1.54 -3.62 -7.35
C GLY A 140 -1.75 -4.98 -6.68
N LEU A 141 -1.85 -4.98 -5.35
CA LEU A 141 -2.10 -6.19 -4.58
C LEU A 141 -3.34 -6.94 -5.11
N LEU A 142 -4.45 -6.24 -5.31
CA LEU A 142 -5.71 -6.85 -5.72
C LEU A 142 -5.66 -7.49 -7.12
N ALA A 143 -4.82 -6.95 -8.01
CA ALA A 143 -4.62 -7.49 -9.36
C ALA A 143 -3.67 -8.69 -9.37
N ASN A 144 -2.76 -8.80 -8.42
CA ASN A 144 -1.72 -9.83 -8.37
C ASN A 144 -2.06 -11.05 -7.51
N VAL A 145 -3.26 -11.13 -6.97
CA VAL A 145 -3.75 -12.32 -6.25
C VAL A 145 -4.15 -13.39 -7.27
N SER A 146 -3.58 -14.59 -7.16
CA SER A 146 -4.02 -15.74 -7.98
C SER A 146 -5.41 -16.19 -7.55
N ASP A 147 -6.16 -16.81 -8.46
CA ASP A 147 -7.52 -17.29 -8.18
C ASP A 147 -7.55 -18.33 -7.05
N GLU A 148 -6.50 -19.15 -6.92
CA GLU A 148 -6.36 -20.15 -5.86
C GLU A 148 -6.19 -19.51 -4.46
N GLN A 149 -5.76 -18.25 -4.39
CA GLN A 149 -5.55 -17.48 -3.17
C GLN A 149 -6.73 -16.56 -2.83
N ARG A 150 -7.84 -16.67 -3.58
CA ARG A 150 -9.09 -15.96 -3.31
C ARG A 150 -10.08 -16.89 -2.62
N ILE A 151 -10.68 -16.38 -1.57
CA ILE A 151 -11.80 -17.02 -0.87
C ILE A 151 -12.91 -15.99 -0.67
N SER A 152 -14.16 -16.42 -0.62
CA SER A 152 -15.30 -15.58 -0.29
C SER A 152 -15.77 -15.85 1.14
N THR A 153 -16.38 -14.85 1.77
CA THR A 153 -16.95 -15.00 3.11
C THR A 153 -18.04 -16.08 3.14
N LEU A 154 -18.08 -16.86 4.22
CA LEU A 154 -19.09 -17.92 4.41
C LEU A 154 -20.51 -17.37 4.63
N THR A 155 -20.61 -16.22 5.32
CA THR A 155 -21.89 -15.65 5.77
C THR A 155 -22.09 -14.18 5.36
N GLY A 156 -21.18 -13.63 4.58
CA GLY A 156 -21.13 -12.24 4.15
C GLY A 156 -20.35 -11.36 5.13
N ALA A 157 -20.71 -11.30 6.41
CA ALA A 157 -19.87 -10.63 7.41
C ALA A 157 -18.58 -11.42 7.68
N PRO A 158 -17.42 -10.75 7.92
CA PRO A 158 -16.16 -11.44 8.14
C PRO A 158 -16.15 -12.15 9.50
N THR A 159 -16.04 -13.46 9.47
CA THR A 159 -16.05 -14.31 10.68
C THR A 159 -14.64 -14.73 11.10
N PRO A 160 -14.45 -15.20 12.35
CA PRO A 160 -13.22 -15.86 12.77
C PRO A 160 -12.80 -17.01 11.85
N ASP A 161 -13.77 -17.82 11.40
CA ASP A 161 -13.52 -18.97 10.52
C ASP A 161 -13.00 -18.51 9.14
N ASP A 162 -13.56 -17.42 8.58
CA ASP A 162 -13.07 -16.84 7.32
C ASP A 162 -11.61 -16.39 7.43
N LEU A 163 -11.22 -15.79 8.57
CA LEU A 163 -9.84 -15.39 8.80
C LEU A 163 -8.91 -16.59 9.04
N ASP A 164 -9.39 -17.63 9.71
CA ASP A 164 -8.64 -18.88 9.88
C ASP A 164 -8.41 -19.56 8.52
N ASP A 165 -9.42 -19.61 7.64
CA ASP A 165 -9.29 -20.11 6.28
C ASP A 165 -8.30 -19.27 5.46
N LEU A 166 -8.34 -17.95 5.60
CA LEU A 166 -7.39 -17.06 4.93
C LEU A 166 -5.95 -17.31 5.39
N ILE A 167 -5.74 -17.60 6.69
CA ILE A 167 -4.42 -17.97 7.23
C ILE A 167 -3.89 -19.24 6.57
N THR A 168 -4.75 -20.22 6.27
CA THR A 168 -4.30 -21.45 5.61
C THR A 168 -3.69 -21.20 4.23
N LYS A 169 -4.11 -20.15 3.54
CA LYS A 169 -3.58 -19.76 2.22
C LYS A 169 -2.16 -19.18 2.32
N VAL A 170 -1.84 -18.45 3.40
CA VAL A 170 -0.52 -17.81 3.63
C VAL A 170 0.16 -18.45 4.85
N TRP A 171 0.04 -19.75 5.02
CA TRP A 171 0.37 -20.48 6.27
C TRP A 171 1.85 -20.43 6.67
N LYS A 172 2.78 -20.25 5.73
CA LYS A 172 4.22 -20.34 6.03
C LYS A 172 4.68 -19.29 7.02
N GLU A 173 4.32 -18.02 6.82
CA GLU A 173 4.75 -16.91 7.66
C GLU A 173 3.87 -15.67 7.45
N PRO A 174 2.58 -15.71 7.81
CA PRO A 174 1.68 -14.58 7.63
C PRO A 174 2.18 -13.37 8.43
N GLY A 175 2.25 -12.20 7.78
CA GLY A 175 2.73 -10.97 8.41
C GLY A 175 1.61 -10.13 9.04
N PHE A 176 0.65 -9.72 8.23
CA PHE A 176 -0.49 -8.91 8.70
C PHE A 176 -1.68 -9.01 7.75
N PHE A 177 -2.87 -8.77 8.31
CA PHE A 177 -4.07 -8.49 7.54
C PHE A 177 -4.11 -7.01 7.17
N LEU A 178 -4.46 -6.70 5.93
CA LEU A 178 -4.74 -5.34 5.46
C LEU A 178 -6.21 -5.23 5.09
N ALA A 179 -6.94 -4.32 5.71
CA ALA A 179 -8.37 -4.21 5.52
C ALA A 179 -8.89 -2.77 5.67
N HIS A 180 -10.02 -2.49 5.04
CA HIS A 180 -10.70 -1.22 5.30
C HIS A 180 -11.14 -1.13 6.77
N PRO A 181 -11.08 0.05 7.43
CA PRO A 181 -11.47 0.22 8.82
C PRO A 181 -12.89 -0.31 9.12
N LEU A 182 -13.82 -0.19 8.17
CA LEU A 182 -15.17 -0.73 8.29
C LEU A 182 -15.21 -2.26 8.34
N ALA A 183 -14.32 -2.94 7.62
CA ALA A 183 -14.20 -4.41 7.67
C ALA A 183 -13.64 -4.87 9.02
N ILE A 184 -12.65 -4.15 9.56
CA ILE A 184 -12.10 -4.42 10.89
C ILE A 184 -13.18 -4.27 11.96
N ALA A 185 -14.01 -3.23 11.87
CA ALA A 185 -15.15 -3.03 12.76
C ALA A 185 -16.20 -4.14 12.61
N ALA A 186 -16.48 -4.59 11.37
CA ALA A 186 -17.40 -5.70 11.10
C ALA A 186 -16.88 -7.01 11.71
N PHE A 187 -15.58 -7.30 11.56
CA PHE A 187 -14.94 -8.46 12.19
C PHE A 187 -15.05 -8.39 13.73
N GLY A 188 -14.76 -7.24 14.32
CA GLY A 188 -14.91 -7.05 15.78
C GLY A 188 -16.33 -7.31 16.27
N ARG A 189 -17.37 -6.87 15.52
CA ARG A 189 -18.78 -7.15 15.82
C ARG A 189 -19.09 -8.65 15.77
N GLU A 190 -18.61 -9.35 14.73
CA GLU A 190 -18.80 -10.81 14.61
C GLU A 190 -18.13 -11.57 15.75
N CYS A 191 -16.92 -11.19 16.12
CA CYS A 191 -16.21 -11.76 17.26
C CYS A 191 -16.99 -11.53 18.58
N THR A 192 -17.50 -10.32 18.81
CA THR A 192 -18.30 -10.00 19.99
C THR A 192 -19.58 -10.81 20.04
N ARG A 193 -20.30 -10.93 18.90
CA ARG A 193 -21.53 -11.73 18.79
C ARG A 193 -21.29 -13.21 19.16
N ARG A 194 -20.13 -13.74 18.81
CA ARG A 194 -19.74 -15.13 19.09
C ARG A 194 -19.09 -15.33 20.47
N GLY A 195 -18.90 -14.26 21.25
CA GLY A 195 -18.26 -14.31 22.56
C GLY A 195 -16.75 -14.58 22.53
N VAL A 196 -16.09 -14.29 21.40
CA VAL A 196 -14.65 -14.48 21.21
C VAL A 196 -14.01 -13.12 20.86
N PRO A 197 -13.82 -12.23 21.87
CA PRO A 197 -13.23 -10.92 21.60
C PRO A 197 -11.79 -11.07 21.09
N PRO A 198 -11.42 -10.41 19.96
CA PRO A 198 -10.08 -10.47 19.44
C PRO A 198 -9.10 -9.75 20.36
N PRO A 199 -7.91 -10.30 20.61
CA PRO A 199 -6.87 -9.60 21.36
C PRO A 199 -6.35 -8.39 20.58
N THR A 200 -5.67 -7.48 21.31
CA THR A 200 -5.03 -6.31 20.72
C THR A 200 -3.51 -6.36 20.90
N VAL A 201 -2.79 -5.74 19.99
CA VAL A 201 -1.34 -5.55 20.07
C VAL A 201 -1.01 -4.07 19.86
N SER A 202 0.00 -3.59 20.58
CA SER A 202 0.54 -2.24 20.38
C SER A 202 1.72 -2.30 19.43
N LEU A 203 1.57 -1.71 18.25
CA LEU A 203 2.60 -1.60 17.23
C LEU A 203 2.70 -0.13 16.78
N PHE A 204 3.92 0.37 16.63
CA PHE A 204 4.19 1.75 16.15
C PHE A 204 3.44 2.85 16.96
N GLY A 205 3.19 2.61 18.24
CA GLY A 205 2.44 3.54 19.09
C GLY A 205 0.91 3.51 18.93
N SER A 206 0.38 2.62 18.10
CA SER A 206 -1.06 2.44 17.87
C SER A 206 -1.52 1.04 18.32
N GLN A 207 -2.80 0.93 18.69
CA GLN A 207 -3.42 -0.34 19.08
C GLN A 207 -4.12 -0.95 17.85
N PHE A 208 -3.79 -2.21 17.56
CA PHE A 208 -4.40 -2.97 16.48
C PHE A 208 -5.11 -4.22 17.02
N LEU A 209 -6.26 -4.55 16.46
CA LEU A 209 -6.85 -5.86 16.69
C LEU A 209 -5.95 -6.92 16.07
N THR A 210 -5.90 -8.11 16.69
CA THR A 210 -5.18 -9.25 16.14
C THR A 210 -6.07 -10.47 16.06
N TRP A 211 -5.79 -11.32 15.06
CA TRP A 211 -6.37 -12.64 15.00
C TRP A 211 -5.25 -13.67 14.90
N ARG A 212 -5.27 -14.68 15.80
CA ARG A 212 -4.18 -15.67 15.93
C ARG A 212 -2.78 -15.05 16.05
N GLY A 213 -2.67 -13.86 16.65
CA GLY A 213 -1.40 -13.13 16.77
C GLY A 213 -1.01 -12.28 15.56
N ILE A 214 -1.79 -12.33 14.47
CA ILE A 214 -1.56 -11.56 13.25
C ILE A 214 -2.35 -10.26 13.35
N PRO A 215 -1.70 -9.07 13.22
CA PRO A 215 -2.39 -7.78 13.35
C PRO A 215 -3.27 -7.47 12.14
N LEU A 216 -4.43 -6.84 12.41
CA LEU A 216 -5.31 -6.26 11.39
C LEU A 216 -4.96 -4.79 11.21
N ILE A 217 -4.37 -4.47 10.10
CA ILE A 217 -3.87 -3.13 9.76
C ILE A 217 -4.92 -2.39 8.93
N PRO A 218 -5.34 -1.20 9.37
CA PRO A 218 -6.33 -0.42 8.63
C PRO A 218 -5.72 0.31 7.44
N SER A 219 -6.37 0.26 6.28
CA SER A 219 -6.13 1.15 5.14
C SER A 219 -7.45 1.54 4.51
N ASP A 220 -7.68 2.84 4.38
CA ASP A 220 -8.83 3.44 3.72
C ASP A 220 -8.76 3.33 2.18
N LYS A 221 -7.66 2.82 1.66
CA LYS A 221 -7.43 2.61 0.21
C LYS A 221 -7.98 1.26 -0.29
N VAL A 222 -8.31 0.33 0.63
CA VAL A 222 -9.03 -0.89 0.24
C VAL A 222 -10.44 -0.50 -0.19
N PRO A 223 -10.88 -0.85 -1.42
CA PRO A 223 -12.14 -0.37 -1.97
C PRO A 223 -13.36 -0.89 -1.19
N VAL A 224 -14.37 -0.05 -1.10
CA VAL A 224 -15.71 -0.40 -0.60
C VAL A 224 -16.70 -0.13 -1.71
N GLU A 225 -17.35 -1.19 -2.20
CA GLU A 225 -18.31 -1.13 -3.29
C GLU A 225 -19.61 -1.83 -2.85
N ASP A 226 -20.73 -1.19 -3.00
CA ASP A 226 -22.07 -1.73 -2.65
C ASP A 226 -22.16 -2.33 -1.23
N GLY A 227 -21.47 -1.72 -0.25
CA GLY A 227 -21.44 -2.22 1.13
C GLY A 227 -20.57 -3.45 1.35
N LYS A 228 -19.79 -3.83 0.36
CA LYS A 228 -18.80 -4.91 0.41
C LYS A 228 -17.38 -4.38 0.27
N THR A 229 -16.44 -5.09 0.85
CA THR A 229 -15.01 -4.79 0.77
C THR A 229 -14.20 -6.09 0.76
N LYS A 230 -12.90 -5.99 0.95
CA LYS A 230 -11.96 -7.10 0.95
C LYS A 230 -11.06 -7.07 2.17
N ILE A 231 -10.55 -8.23 2.57
CA ILE A 231 -9.47 -8.36 3.57
C ILE A 231 -8.33 -9.10 2.89
N LEU A 232 -7.15 -8.49 2.90
CA LEU A 232 -5.94 -9.10 2.35
C LEU A 232 -5.10 -9.66 3.49
N LEU A 233 -4.44 -10.79 3.26
CA LEU A 233 -3.41 -11.32 4.16
C LEU A 233 -2.10 -11.39 3.39
N LEU A 234 -1.05 -10.79 3.97
CA LEU A 234 0.25 -10.65 3.33
C LEU A 234 1.36 -11.29 4.15
N ARG A 235 2.27 -11.97 3.45
CA ARG A 235 3.63 -12.23 3.89
C ARG A 235 4.54 -11.22 3.20
N THR A 236 5.43 -10.56 3.95
CA THR A 236 6.29 -9.50 3.40
C THR A 236 7.77 -9.84 3.54
N GLY A 237 8.58 -9.26 2.64
CA GLY A 237 10.02 -9.35 2.66
C GLY A 237 10.61 -10.36 1.69
N GLU A 238 11.76 -10.02 1.13
CA GLU A 238 12.45 -10.83 0.11
C GLU A 238 12.90 -12.19 0.65
N LYS A 239 13.51 -12.22 1.85
CA LYS A 239 13.97 -13.46 2.49
C LYS A 239 12.85 -14.45 2.76
N ARG A 240 11.64 -13.96 2.98
CA ARG A 240 10.43 -14.76 3.21
C ARG A 240 9.69 -15.07 1.91
N GLN A 241 10.24 -14.67 0.76
CA GLN A 241 9.59 -14.81 -0.54
C GLN A 241 8.18 -14.19 -0.54
N GLY A 242 8.06 -13.07 0.16
CA GLY A 242 6.80 -12.36 0.38
C GLY A 242 6.55 -11.27 -0.65
N VAL A 243 5.68 -10.36 -0.28
CA VAL A 243 5.42 -9.13 -1.03
C VAL A 243 6.52 -8.11 -0.70
N VAL A 244 7.03 -7.44 -1.73
CA VAL A 244 8.06 -6.39 -1.61
C VAL A 244 7.67 -5.16 -2.40
N GLY A 245 8.03 -3.98 -1.88
CA GLY A 245 7.94 -2.73 -2.61
C GLY A 245 9.19 -2.53 -3.47
N LEU A 246 9.02 -1.91 -4.62
CA LEU A 246 10.09 -1.61 -5.57
C LEU A 246 10.20 -0.09 -5.76
N PHE A 247 11.42 0.45 -5.83
CA PHE A 247 11.65 1.86 -6.09
C PHE A 247 12.87 2.09 -6.99
N GLN A 248 12.89 3.22 -7.70
CA GLN A 248 14.04 3.65 -8.51
C GLN A 248 15.00 4.47 -7.62
N PRO A 249 16.25 4.03 -7.43
CA PRO A 249 17.26 4.82 -6.75
C PRO A 249 17.97 5.80 -7.67
N GLY A 250 18.67 6.80 -7.09
CA GLY A 250 19.58 7.68 -7.82
C GLY A 250 18.90 8.72 -8.73
N LEU A 251 17.69 9.13 -8.38
CA LEU A 251 16.96 10.14 -9.14
C LEU A 251 17.56 11.54 -8.97
N ALA A 252 17.56 12.32 -10.04
CA ALA A 252 17.92 13.75 -9.95
C ALA A 252 16.92 14.48 -9.04
N GLY A 253 17.41 15.20 -8.01
CA GLY A 253 16.56 15.90 -7.04
C GLY A 253 15.85 14.94 -6.08
N GLU A 254 16.42 13.77 -5.81
CA GLU A 254 15.87 12.77 -4.88
C GLU A 254 15.77 13.34 -3.46
N GLN A 255 14.58 13.26 -2.85
CA GLN A 255 14.27 13.71 -1.48
C GLN A 255 14.12 12.52 -0.52
N SER A 256 13.63 11.41 -1.03
CA SER A 256 13.53 10.12 -0.35
C SER A 256 13.54 9.01 -1.40
N PRO A 257 13.79 7.75 -1.04
CA PRO A 257 13.88 6.66 -2.00
C PRO A 257 12.71 6.63 -3.00
N GLY A 258 13.04 6.78 -4.28
CA GLY A 258 12.08 6.81 -5.38
C GLY A 258 11.33 8.14 -5.57
N LEU A 259 11.45 9.12 -4.67
CA LEU A 259 10.80 10.43 -4.76
C LEU A 259 11.77 11.50 -5.23
N SER A 260 11.45 12.15 -6.33
CA SER A 260 12.23 13.24 -6.91
C SER A 260 11.41 14.54 -6.94
N VAL A 261 12.04 15.64 -6.56
CA VAL A 261 11.51 17.01 -6.69
C VAL A 261 12.48 17.84 -7.51
N ARG A 262 12.05 18.30 -8.68
CA ARG A 262 12.89 19.05 -9.60
C ARG A 262 12.27 20.39 -9.94
N PHE A 263 13.05 21.46 -9.78
CA PHE A 263 12.67 22.80 -10.25
C PHE A 263 12.71 22.86 -11.78
N MET A 264 11.61 23.28 -12.40
CA MET A 264 11.48 23.35 -13.87
C MET A 264 11.76 24.76 -14.43
N GLY A 265 11.66 25.78 -13.60
CA GLY A 265 11.87 27.17 -13.99
C GLY A 265 10.76 28.10 -13.52
N ILE A 266 10.93 29.37 -13.86
CA ILE A 266 9.94 30.42 -13.60
C ILE A 266 9.47 30.96 -14.95
N ASN A 267 8.16 30.96 -15.16
CA ASN A 267 7.55 31.45 -16.40
C ASN A 267 7.41 32.99 -16.39
N ARG A 268 6.92 33.56 -17.53
CA ARG A 268 6.74 35.02 -17.71
C ARG A 268 5.70 35.62 -16.74
N ASN A 269 4.85 34.83 -16.14
CA ASN A 269 3.84 35.24 -15.18
C ASN A 269 4.35 35.18 -13.71
N ALA A 270 5.65 34.96 -13.51
CA ALA A 270 6.30 34.78 -12.21
C ALA A 270 5.73 33.56 -11.44
N ILE A 271 5.46 32.46 -12.17
CA ILE A 271 5.06 31.18 -11.59
C ILE A 271 6.28 30.26 -11.62
N ALA A 272 6.67 29.73 -10.45
CA ALA A 272 7.69 28.72 -10.29
C ALA A 272 7.06 27.34 -10.39
N SER A 273 7.54 26.49 -11.32
CA SER A 273 7.03 25.14 -11.52
C SER A 273 8.01 24.11 -10.99
N TYR A 274 7.49 23.11 -10.27
CA TYR A 274 8.24 21.99 -9.72
C TYR A 274 7.64 20.68 -10.20
N LEU A 275 8.47 19.83 -10.82
CA LEU A 275 8.10 18.47 -11.17
C LEU A 275 8.34 17.55 -9.96
N ILE A 276 7.30 16.91 -9.48
CA ILE A 276 7.36 15.96 -8.36
C ILE A 276 6.98 14.60 -8.92
N SER A 277 7.87 13.63 -8.79
CA SER A 277 7.69 12.28 -9.35
C SER A 277 8.07 11.24 -8.30
N LEU A 278 7.22 10.22 -8.13
CA LEU A 278 7.48 9.07 -7.30
C LEU A 278 7.47 7.81 -8.18
N TYR A 279 8.57 7.10 -8.22
CA TYR A 279 8.72 5.86 -8.98
C TYR A 279 8.63 4.67 -8.04
N CYS A 280 7.56 3.92 -8.15
CA CYS A 280 7.30 2.77 -7.30
C CYS A 280 6.53 1.68 -8.04
N SER A 281 6.62 0.48 -7.51
CA SER A 281 5.82 -0.67 -7.90
C SER A 281 5.78 -1.68 -6.74
N LEU A 282 5.17 -2.82 -6.98
CA LEU A 282 5.07 -3.91 -6.02
C LEU A 282 5.33 -5.23 -6.73
N ALA A 283 6.02 -6.15 -6.07
CA ALA A 283 6.21 -7.50 -6.55
C ALA A 283 5.73 -8.52 -5.53
N VAL A 284 4.99 -9.52 -6.01
CA VAL A 284 4.59 -10.71 -5.24
C VAL A 284 5.53 -11.85 -5.65
N LEU A 285 6.46 -12.21 -4.77
CA LEU A 285 7.53 -13.16 -5.11
C LEU A 285 7.04 -14.60 -5.27
N THR A 286 6.05 -15.01 -4.46
CA THR A 286 5.38 -16.30 -4.59
C THR A 286 3.87 -16.13 -4.45
N GLU A 287 3.11 -16.99 -5.09
CA GLU A 287 1.65 -16.91 -5.11
C GLU A 287 1.04 -17.04 -3.71
N ASP A 288 1.62 -17.89 -2.85
CA ASP A 288 1.20 -18.09 -1.45
C ASP A 288 1.62 -16.96 -0.48
N ALA A 289 2.19 -15.86 -1.00
CA ALA A 289 2.55 -14.70 -0.18
C ALA A 289 1.40 -13.71 0.02
N LEU A 290 0.33 -13.85 -0.75
CA LEU A 290 -0.80 -12.94 -0.76
C LEU A 290 -2.09 -13.72 -0.94
N ALA A 291 -3.07 -13.48 -0.07
CA ALA A 291 -4.42 -14.03 -0.20
C ALA A 291 -5.47 -12.96 0.10
N VAL A 292 -6.66 -13.14 -0.45
CA VAL A 292 -7.77 -12.18 -0.32
C VAL A 292 -9.05 -12.91 0.07
N LEU A 293 -9.72 -12.34 1.06
CA LEU A 293 -11.10 -12.62 1.40
C LEU A 293 -11.98 -11.60 0.66
N ASP A 294 -12.72 -12.07 -0.31
CA ASP A 294 -13.66 -11.28 -1.10
C ASP A 294 -15.06 -11.25 -0.45
N ASP A 295 -15.93 -10.36 -0.92
CA ASP A 295 -17.35 -10.23 -0.53
C ASP A 295 -17.59 -9.90 0.95
N VAL A 296 -16.67 -9.21 1.61
CA VAL A 296 -16.78 -8.83 3.03
C VAL A 296 -17.85 -7.78 3.22
N GLU A 297 -19.01 -8.14 3.75
CA GLU A 297 -20.11 -7.23 4.06
C GLU A 297 -19.84 -6.44 5.35
N ILE A 298 -19.95 -5.11 5.25
CA ILE A 298 -19.67 -4.19 6.36
C ILE A 298 -20.91 -3.72 7.10
N GLY A 299 -22.09 -3.91 6.53
CA GLY A 299 -23.37 -3.37 7.02
C GLY A 299 -24.14 -4.25 8.00
N LYS A 300 -23.62 -5.40 8.39
CA LYS A 300 -24.29 -6.29 9.36
C LYS A 300 -24.01 -5.84 10.78
N TYR A 301 -25.09 -5.41 11.47
CA TYR A 301 -25.07 -5.01 12.88
C TYR A 301 -25.78 -6.05 13.73
N HIS A 302 -25.41 -6.11 15.02
CA HIS A 302 -26.07 -6.95 15.98
C HIS A 302 -27.32 -6.25 16.54
N ASP A 303 -28.45 -6.95 16.55
CA ASP A 303 -29.66 -6.47 17.22
C ASP A 303 -29.53 -6.69 18.74
N TYR A 304 -29.27 -5.62 19.47
CA TYR A 304 -29.26 -5.64 20.94
C TYR A 304 -30.71 -5.64 21.45
N PRO A 305 -31.01 -6.40 22.52
CA PRO A 305 -32.32 -6.34 23.17
C PRO A 305 -32.65 -4.90 23.59
N ASP A 306 -33.94 -4.51 23.52
CA ASP A 306 -34.42 -3.15 23.86
C ASP A 306 -34.05 -2.69 25.28
N THR A 307 -33.59 -3.57 26.15
CA THR A 307 -33.10 -3.27 27.51
C THR A 307 -31.90 -2.33 27.55
N TYR A 308 -31.25 -2.06 26.40
CA TYR A 308 -30.07 -1.18 26.29
C TYR A 308 -30.32 0.07 25.44
N LYS A 309 -31.58 0.34 25.08
CA LYS A 309 -31.97 1.60 24.40
C LYS A 309 -32.41 2.66 25.41
#